data_e7596d7a9b7293680a568ad9e7fa1ade
#
_entry.id   e7596d7a9b7293680a568ad9e7fa1ade
#
_cell.length_a   1.000
_cell.length_b   1.000
_cell.length_c   1.000
_cell.angle_alpha   90.00
_cell.angle_beta   90.00
_cell.angle_gamma   90.00
#
_symmetry.space_group_name_H-M   'P 1'
#
loop_
_entity.id
_entity.type
_entity.pdbx_description
1 polymer ?
#
loop_
_entity_poly.entity_id
_entity_poly.type
_entity_poly.pdbx_seq_one_letter_code
_entity_poly.pdbx_strand_id
1 'polypeptide(L)'
;MMLRRRIGAYGLCRDDDGRVLLVRSSERAEVAGIWQLPGGGVAQGEHPATTLTREFGAETGLRIEVGEVHSVLAEVSRLGGPDVRVHTDRIVYRVRPTGGALRAEISGSTDQVAWVRPEELADLPLMPFTAELLGRPVEPLPEPPPGAVRRPLPAPPADTGQRFAAYGLVTDPTGRVLLTLIADGYPGAGRWHLPGGGTDHGEQPAAGLLRELVEESGQLGRITDLIDVTHLHNRAARGPEGRPMDWHSVRAIYRVEVDVPTEARVTEAPGGSTAVAAWFPLAEALERPLTDVAALALERLAGKTSPK
;
A
#
# COMPACT_ATOMS: atom_id res chain seq x y z
N MET A 1 -16.68 -2.58 19.30
CA MET A 1 -15.45 -2.91 18.53
C MET A 1 -15.14 -1.75 17.59
N MET A 2 -13.96 -1.14 17.72
CA MET A 2 -13.52 0.00 16.90
C MET A 2 -12.63 -0.52 15.78
N LEU A 3 -12.93 -0.13 14.53
CA LEU A 3 -12.09 -0.41 13.37
C LEU A 3 -11.17 0.79 13.13
N ARG A 4 -9.91 0.52 12.94
CA ARG A 4 -8.87 1.50 12.59
C ARG A 4 -8.15 1.05 11.34
N ARG A 5 -7.69 2.01 10.57
CA ARG A 5 -6.83 1.76 9.40
C ARG A 5 -5.57 2.59 9.52
N ARG A 6 -4.46 2.03 9.09
CA ARG A 6 -3.19 2.74 8.92
C ARG A 6 -2.46 2.21 7.70
N ILE A 7 -1.60 3.03 7.15
CA ILE A 7 -0.72 2.67 6.04
C ILE A 7 0.71 2.72 6.57
N GLY A 8 1.53 1.75 6.21
CA GLY A 8 2.94 1.69 6.58
C GLY A 8 3.84 1.45 5.39
N ALA A 9 5.07 1.98 5.43
CA ALA A 9 6.09 1.80 4.41
C ALA A 9 7.34 1.17 5.03
N TYR A 10 7.84 0.09 4.42
CA TYR A 10 8.92 -0.75 4.94
C TYR A 10 9.96 -1.01 3.86
N GLY A 11 11.22 -1.23 4.27
CA GLY A 11 12.35 -1.47 3.37
C GLY A 11 12.89 -2.89 3.47
N LEU A 12 12.80 -3.64 2.37
CA LEU A 12 13.51 -4.91 2.21
C LEU A 12 14.94 -4.60 1.75
N CYS A 13 15.88 -4.65 2.69
CA CYS A 13 17.29 -4.41 2.47
C CYS A 13 18.07 -5.70 2.59
N ARG A 14 18.79 -6.08 1.54
CA ARG A 14 19.71 -7.23 1.52
C ARG A 14 21.11 -6.74 1.20
N ASP A 15 22.10 -7.34 1.84
CA ASP A 15 23.49 -7.14 1.44
C ASP A 15 23.96 -8.20 0.43
N ASP A 16 25.25 -8.10 0.04
CA ASP A 16 25.86 -9.00 -0.93
C ASP A 16 25.99 -10.45 -0.45
N ASP A 17 25.97 -10.67 0.88
CA ASP A 17 25.98 -12.00 1.51
C ASP A 17 24.56 -12.58 1.64
N GLY A 18 23.52 -11.87 1.18
CA GLY A 18 22.11 -12.26 1.26
C GLY A 18 21.48 -12.07 2.64
N ARG A 19 22.18 -11.44 3.60
CA ARG A 19 21.62 -11.08 4.90
C ARG A 19 20.56 -10.03 4.74
N VAL A 20 19.53 -10.07 5.60
CA VAL A 20 18.45 -9.10 5.63
C VAL A 20 18.66 -8.15 6.81
N LEU A 21 18.48 -6.85 6.59
CA LEU A 21 18.49 -5.88 7.67
C LEU A 21 17.15 -5.90 8.38
N LEU A 22 17.17 -6.16 9.68
CA LEU A 22 16.00 -6.16 10.55
C LEU A 22 16.21 -5.23 11.74
N VAL A 23 15.10 -4.71 12.27
CA VAL A 23 15.03 -3.97 13.53
C VAL A 23 14.17 -4.71 14.53
N ARG A 24 14.49 -4.61 15.82
CA ARG A 24 13.71 -5.20 16.90
C ARG A 24 12.86 -4.14 17.58
N SER A 25 11.59 -4.44 17.79
CA SER A 25 10.67 -3.57 18.54
C SER A 25 11.11 -3.41 19.98
N SER A 26 11.18 -2.18 20.46
CA SER A 26 11.47 -1.84 21.86
C SER A 26 10.27 -2.08 22.77
N GLU A 27 10.46 -1.95 24.08
CA GLU A 27 9.35 -1.96 25.06
C GLU A 27 8.36 -0.80 24.88
N ARG A 28 8.70 0.20 24.07
CA ARG A 28 7.81 1.31 23.73
C ARG A 28 6.89 1.00 22.57
N ALA A 29 7.20 -0.04 21.79
CA ALA A 29 6.35 -0.54 20.74
C ALA A 29 5.13 -1.27 21.32
N GLU A 30 4.15 -1.50 20.51
CA GLU A 30 2.91 -2.17 20.90
C GLU A 30 3.13 -3.68 21.20
N VAL A 31 4.08 -4.29 20.50
CA VAL A 31 4.55 -5.65 20.73
C VAL A 31 6.07 -5.59 20.80
N ALA A 32 6.62 -5.76 22.01
CA ALA A 32 8.05 -5.69 22.24
C ALA A 32 8.79 -6.96 21.81
N GLY A 33 10.07 -6.82 21.45
CA GLY A 33 10.97 -7.94 21.19
C GLY A 33 10.79 -8.62 19.83
N ILE A 34 9.88 -8.14 18.98
CA ILE A 34 9.59 -8.69 17.65
C ILE A 34 10.50 -8.05 16.59
N TRP A 35 11.09 -8.87 15.73
CA TRP A 35 11.92 -8.41 14.62
C TRP A 35 11.07 -8.16 13.36
N GLN A 36 11.36 -7.07 12.66
CA GLN A 36 10.65 -6.69 11.46
C GLN A 36 11.55 -5.94 10.48
N LEU A 37 11.05 -5.73 9.25
CA LEU A 37 11.69 -4.84 8.30
C LEU A 37 11.68 -3.40 8.86
N PRO A 38 12.76 -2.62 8.65
CA PRO A 38 12.79 -1.21 9.01
C PRO A 38 11.72 -0.41 8.26
N GLY A 39 11.09 0.54 8.95
CA GLY A 39 10.05 1.40 8.40
C GLY A 39 8.94 1.69 9.40
N GLY A 40 7.92 2.42 8.96
CA GLY A 40 6.90 2.90 9.88
C GLY A 40 5.63 3.42 9.22
N GLY A 41 4.79 4.06 10.04
CA GLY A 41 3.49 4.59 9.60
C GLY A 41 3.64 5.79 8.66
N VAL A 42 2.89 5.76 7.56
CA VAL A 42 2.82 6.86 6.59
C VAL A 42 2.04 8.01 7.19
N ALA A 43 2.70 9.16 7.37
CA ALA A 43 2.09 10.35 7.89
C ALA A 43 1.09 10.95 6.89
N GLN A 44 0.13 11.75 7.40
CA GLN A 44 -0.84 12.42 6.56
C GLN A 44 -0.15 13.30 5.51
N GLY A 45 -0.44 13.04 4.23
CA GLY A 45 0.11 13.76 3.09
C GLY A 45 1.55 13.41 2.70
N GLU A 46 2.22 12.50 3.42
CA GLU A 46 3.57 12.07 3.09
C GLU A 46 3.55 10.95 2.03
N HIS A 47 4.46 10.99 1.06
CA HIS A 47 4.63 9.87 0.14
C HIS A 47 5.24 8.68 0.87
N PRO A 48 4.79 7.42 0.62
CA PRO A 48 5.31 6.24 1.31
C PRO A 48 6.84 6.07 1.25
N ALA A 49 7.46 6.36 0.11
CA ALA A 49 8.92 6.30 -0.03
C ALA A 49 9.64 7.36 0.81
N THR A 50 9.05 8.54 1.00
CA THR A 50 9.59 9.59 1.87
C THR A 50 9.51 9.17 3.33
N THR A 51 8.35 8.64 3.75
CA THR A 51 8.18 8.02 5.08
C THR A 51 9.25 6.96 5.32
N LEU A 52 9.43 6.05 4.35
CA LEU A 52 10.41 4.97 4.46
C LEU A 52 11.83 5.54 4.66
N THR A 53 12.24 6.51 3.86
CA THR A 53 13.57 7.12 3.98
C THR A 53 13.81 7.70 5.37
N ARG A 54 12.82 8.39 5.93
CA ARG A 54 12.87 9.00 7.25
C ARG A 54 12.94 7.95 8.38
N GLU A 55 12.01 6.99 8.37
CA GLU A 55 11.92 5.94 9.39
C GLU A 55 13.14 5.01 9.34
N PHE A 56 13.55 4.58 8.14
CA PHE A 56 14.72 3.74 7.96
C PHE A 56 15.99 4.39 8.52
N GLY A 57 16.18 5.68 8.23
CA GLY A 57 17.30 6.44 8.77
C GLY A 57 17.27 6.58 10.29
N ALA A 58 16.09 6.79 10.88
CA ALA A 58 15.91 6.89 12.33
C ALA A 58 16.21 5.54 13.03
N GLU A 59 15.68 4.44 12.51
CA GLU A 59 15.77 3.11 13.12
C GLU A 59 17.12 2.42 12.90
N THR A 60 17.81 2.72 11.79
CA THR A 60 19.03 2.01 11.40
C THR A 60 20.29 2.86 11.35
N GLY A 61 20.16 4.19 11.30
CA GLY A 61 21.27 5.12 11.06
C GLY A 61 21.80 5.16 9.62
N LEU A 62 21.20 4.38 8.72
CA LEU A 62 21.61 4.30 7.31
C LEU A 62 20.82 5.27 6.44
N ARG A 63 21.48 5.83 5.44
CA ARG A 63 20.84 6.49 4.30
C ARG A 63 20.58 5.45 3.22
N ILE A 64 19.43 5.53 2.56
CA ILE A 64 19.01 4.57 1.54
C ILE A 64 18.60 5.27 0.25
N GLU A 65 18.74 4.53 -0.82
CA GLU A 65 18.01 4.73 -2.07
C GLU A 65 16.81 3.80 -2.07
N VAL A 66 15.61 4.35 -2.26
CA VAL A 66 14.37 3.58 -2.39
C VAL A 66 14.22 3.18 -3.84
N GLY A 67 14.21 1.89 -4.09
CA GLY A 67 14.02 1.29 -5.42
C GLY A 67 12.56 0.97 -5.71
N GLU A 68 12.34 -0.12 -6.44
CA GLU A 68 11.01 -0.57 -6.84
C GLU A 68 10.17 -1.03 -5.64
N VAL A 69 8.86 -0.88 -5.77
CA VAL A 69 7.92 -1.51 -4.85
C VAL A 69 8.00 -3.03 -5.01
N HIS A 70 8.19 -3.72 -3.90
CA HIS A 70 8.34 -5.18 -3.88
C HIS A 70 6.99 -5.88 -3.68
N SER A 71 6.20 -5.39 -2.74
CA SER A 71 4.89 -5.95 -2.44
C SER A 71 4.00 -4.96 -1.70
N VAL A 72 2.71 -5.20 -1.78
CA VAL A 72 1.69 -4.55 -0.96
C VAL A 72 0.81 -5.64 -0.36
N LEU A 73 0.66 -5.60 0.96
CA LEU A 73 -0.14 -6.59 1.70
C LEU A 73 -0.93 -5.90 2.81
N ALA A 74 -1.99 -6.54 3.24
CA ALA A 74 -2.82 -6.06 4.33
C ALA A 74 -2.91 -7.08 5.46
N GLU A 75 -2.96 -6.58 6.68
CA GLU A 75 -3.06 -7.40 7.89
C GLU A 75 -4.05 -6.76 8.86
N VAL A 76 -4.84 -7.57 9.54
CA VAL A 76 -5.71 -7.13 10.63
C VAL A 76 -5.17 -7.68 11.94
N SER A 77 -4.82 -6.78 12.83
CA SER A 77 -4.30 -7.11 14.15
C SER A 77 -5.16 -6.50 15.28
N ARG A 78 -5.07 -7.09 16.46
CA ARG A 78 -5.68 -6.54 17.69
C ARG A 78 -4.65 -5.68 18.40
N LEU A 79 -4.57 -4.42 18.02
CA LEU A 79 -3.62 -3.48 18.56
C LEU A 79 -4.37 -2.33 19.27
N GLY A 80 -3.77 -1.76 20.33
CA GLY A 80 -4.36 -0.61 21.04
C GLY A 80 -5.48 -0.91 22.01
N GLY A 81 -5.83 -2.18 22.22
CA GLY A 81 -6.85 -2.61 23.17
C GLY A 81 -7.70 -3.79 22.67
N PRO A 82 -8.46 -4.45 23.57
CA PRO A 82 -9.22 -5.65 23.22
C PRO A 82 -10.31 -5.40 22.18
N ASP A 83 -10.84 -4.18 22.13
CA ASP A 83 -11.94 -3.81 21.26
C ASP A 83 -11.50 -3.05 19.99
N VAL A 84 -10.20 -2.93 19.74
CA VAL A 84 -9.67 -2.24 18.58
C VAL A 84 -9.09 -3.24 17.58
N ARG A 85 -9.57 -3.20 16.34
CA ARG A 85 -8.99 -3.92 15.21
C ARG A 85 -8.33 -2.92 14.28
N VAL A 86 -7.06 -3.13 14.02
CA VAL A 86 -6.27 -2.28 13.12
C VAL A 86 -5.99 -3.02 11.84
N HIS A 87 -6.53 -2.52 10.75
CA HIS A 87 -6.13 -2.90 9.40
C HIS A 87 -4.89 -2.08 9.03
N THR A 88 -3.81 -2.75 8.72
CA THR A 88 -2.57 -2.11 8.26
C THR A 88 -2.29 -2.51 6.83
N ASP A 89 -2.30 -1.54 5.92
CA ASP A 89 -1.79 -1.70 4.56
C ASP A 89 -0.28 -1.45 4.60
N ARG A 90 0.50 -2.45 4.17
CA ARG A 90 1.97 -2.42 4.23
C ARG A 90 2.54 -2.37 2.82
N ILE A 91 3.31 -1.34 2.55
CA ILE A 91 4.03 -1.15 1.29
C ILE A 91 5.48 -1.51 1.57
N VAL A 92 6.01 -2.47 0.83
CA VAL A 92 7.40 -2.89 0.97
C VAL A 92 8.16 -2.51 -0.30
N TYR A 93 9.22 -1.75 -0.12
CA TYR A 93 10.15 -1.37 -1.19
C TYR A 93 11.45 -2.15 -1.09
N ARG A 94 12.06 -2.45 -2.21
CA ARG A 94 13.48 -2.82 -2.25
C ARG A 94 14.30 -1.58 -1.96
N VAL A 95 15.26 -1.67 -1.07
CA VAL A 95 16.11 -0.54 -0.71
C VAL A 95 17.58 -0.92 -0.74
N ARG A 96 18.43 0.04 -1.04
CA ARG A 96 19.88 -0.10 -1.06
C ARG A 96 20.53 0.97 -0.16
N PRO A 97 21.41 0.59 0.77
CA PRO A 97 22.17 1.55 1.55
C PRO A 97 23.09 2.39 0.66
N THR A 98 23.12 3.70 0.91
CA THR A 98 23.98 4.66 0.20
C THR A 98 25.00 5.32 1.14
N GLY A 99 24.95 5.00 2.42
CA GLY A 99 25.88 5.50 3.43
C GLY A 99 25.27 5.51 4.84
N GLY A 100 25.99 6.09 5.76
CA GLY A 100 25.62 6.09 7.19
C GLY A 100 26.42 5.02 7.96
N ALA A 101 26.14 4.91 9.26
CA ALA A 101 26.68 3.87 10.13
C ALA A 101 25.54 3.18 10.84
N LEU A 102 25.57 1.85 10.87
CA LEU A 102 24.54 1.05 11.52
C LEU A 102 24.47 1.39 13.00
N ARG A 103 23.33 1.85 13.46
CA ARG A 103 23.07 2.15 14.87
C ARG A 103 21.57 2.02 15.14
N ALA A 104 21.22 1.46 16.29
CA ALA A 104 19.84 1.40 16.73
C ALA A 104 19.30 2.78 17.09
N GLU A 105 17.99 2.94 17.03
CA GLU A 105 17.30 4.13 17.45
C GLU A 105 17.48 4.39 18.96
N ILE A 106 17.62 5.66 19.34
CA ILE A 106 17.72 6.05 20.75
C ILE A 106 16.32 6.42 21.27
N SER A 107 15.82 5.63 22.20
CA SER A 107 14.54 5.91 22.88
C SER A 107 13.28 5.93 21.98
N GLY A 108 13.31 5.23 20.85
CA GLY A 108 12.20 5.12 19.90
C GLY A 108 11.42 3.82 20.00
N SER A 109 10.76 3.47 18.90
CA SER A 109 9.96 2.24 18.75
C SER A 109 10.81 0.99 18.53
N THR A 110 12.09 1.14 18.22
CA THR A 110 13.06 0.06 18.02
C THR A 110 14.24 0.20 18.97
N ASP A 111 14.88 -0.90 19.33
CA ASP A 111 16.01 -0.93 20.27
C ASP A 111 17.24 -1.70 19.76
N GLN A 112 17.08 -2.46 18.69
CA GLN A 112 18.18 -3.19 18.03
C GLN A 112 18.03 -3.13 16.52
N VAL A 113 19.17 -3.19 15.83
CA VAL A 113 19.27 -3.34 14.38
C VAL A 113 20.37 -4.34 14.06
N ALA A 114 20.11 -5.27 13.16
CA ALA A 114 21.05 -6.31 12.79
C ALA A 114 20.91 -6.76 11.34
N TRP A 115 22.05 -7.12 10.72
CA TRP A 115 22.08 -7.94 9.53
C TRP A 115 21.92 -9.40 9.93
N VAL A 116 20.83 -10.03 9.50
CA VAL A 116 20.44 -11.39 9.87
C VAL A 116 20.63 -12.32 8.68
N ARG A 117 21.30 -13.44 8.89
CA ARG A 117 21.45 -14.48 7.87
C ARG A 117 20.17 -15.27 7.67
N PRO A 118 19.93 -15.82 6.47
CA PRO A 118 18.73 -16.62 6.20
C PRO A 118 18.52 -17.78 7.18
N GLU A 119 19.58 -18.45 7.62
CA GLU A 119 19.54 -19.54 8.57
C GLU A 119 19.16 -19.10 9.99
N GLU A 120 19.52 -17.90 10.39
CA GLU A 120 19.25 -17.32 11.73
C GLU A 120 17.78 -16.83 11.87
N LEU A 121 17.09 -16.62 10.74
CA LEU A 121 15.70 -16.15 10.74
C LEU A 121 14.73 -17.12 11.43
N ALA A 122 15.07 -18.41 11.50
CA ALA A 122 14.23 -19.42 12.14
C ALA A 122 14.12 -19.25 13.67
N ASP A 123 15.15 -18.66 14.28
CA ASP A 123 15.25 -18.51 15.73
C ASP A 123 14.74 -17.14 16.21
N LEU A 124 14.30 -16.28 15.28
CA LEU A 124 13.83 -14.93 15.62
C LEU A 124 12.31 -14.86 15.65
N PRO A 125 11.72 -14.22 16.68
CA PRO A 125 10.32 -13.87 16.67
C PRO A 125 10.08 -12.76 15.63
N LEU A 126 9.50 -13.10 14.49
CA LEU A 126 9.28 -12.19 13.39
C LEU A 126 7.87 -11.61 13.42
N MET A 127 7.75 -10.35 13.00
CA MET A 127 6.43 -9.76 12.68
C MET A 127 5.79 -10.58 11.54
N PRO A 128 4.49 -10.93 11.62
CA PRO A 128 3.81 -11.80 10.64
C PRO A 128 4.11 -11.44 9.18
N PHE A 129 3.95 -10.17 8.79
CA PHE A 129 4.25 -9.74 7.43
C PHE A 129 5.72 -9.91 7.03
N THR A 130 6.64 -9.76 7.97
CA THR A 130 8.07 -9.96 7.74
C THR A 130 8.38 -11.44 7.54
N ALA A 131 7.78 -12.31 8.35
CA ALA A 131 7.91 -13.77 8.19
C ALA A 131 7.39 -14.22 6.81
N GLU A 132 6.21 -13.78 6.42
CA GLU A 132 5.60 -14.07 5.12
C GLU A 132 6.52 -13.66 3.96
N LEU A 133 7.01 -12.42 3.96
CA LEU A 133 7.91 -11.88 2.93
C LEU A 133 9.26 -12.60 2.84
N LEU A 134 9.73 -13.14 3.95
CA LEU A 134 11.00 -13.88 4.01
C LEU A 134 10.80 -15.39 3.82
N GLY A 135 9.58 -15.84 3.48
CA GLY A 135 9.25 -17.25 3.27
C GLY A 135 9.39 -18.10 4.54
N ARG A 136 9.12 -17.50 5.71
CA ARG A 136 9.17 -18.17 7.01
C ARG A 136 7.75 -18.50 7.49
N PRO A 137 7.59 -19.51 8.37
CA PRO A 137 6.31 -19.75 9.03
C PRO A 137 5.79 -18.50 9.72
N VAL A 138 4.51 -18.20 9.53
CA VAL A 138 3.86 -17.05 10.15
C VAL A 138 3.31 -17.47 11.52
N GLU A 139 3.91 -16.94 12.57
CA GLU A 139 3.45 -17.17 13.95
C GLU A 139 2.52 -16.02 14.38
N PRO A 140 1.45 -16.31 15.13
CA PRO A 140 0.64 -15.25 15.72
C PRO A 140 1.45 -14.37 16.66
N LEU A 141 1.18 -13.08 16.66
CA LEU A 141 1.80 -12.19 17.65
C LEU A 141 1.45 -12.63 19.08
N PRO A 142 2.41 -12.60 20.00
CA PRO A 142 2.17 -12.96 21.38
C PRO A 142 1.08 -12.06 21.98
N GLU A 143 0.16 -12.64 22.74
CA GLU A 143 -0.76 -11.85 23.53
C GLU A 143 0.00 -11.08 24.61
N PRO A 144 -0.29 -9.80 24.81
CA PRO A 144 0.36 -9.04 25.85
C PRO A 144 0.04 -9.65 27.23
N PRO A 145 0.98 -9.65 28.17
CA PRO A 145 0.78 -10.20 29.48
C PRO A 145 -0.41 -9.53 30.19
N PRO A 146 -1.11 -10.24 31.09
CA PRO A 146 -2.21 -9.68 31.88
C PRO A 146 -1.75 -8.41 32.60
N GLY A 147 -2.53 -7.34 32.46
CA GLY A 147 -2.20 -6.04 33.08
C GLY A 147 -1.24 -5.14 32.26
N ALA A 148 -0.78 -5.57 31.11
CA ALA A 148 -0.01 -4.71 30.22
C ALA A 148 -0.83 -3.46 29.83
N VAL A 149 -0.25 -2.30 30.07
CA VAL A 149 -0.83 -1.02 29.65
C VAL A 149 -0.64 -0.87 28.14
N ARG A 150 -1.68 -1.19 27.39
CA ARG A 150 -1.69 -0.94 25.94
C ARG A 150 -1.79 0.57 25.71
N ARG A 151 -0.84 1.12 24.96
CA ARG A 151 -0.98 2.51 24.51
C ARG A 151 -2.10 2.58 23.47
N PRO A 152 -3.15 3.40 23.70
CA PRO A 152 -4.15 3.58 22.69
C PRO A 152 -3.50 4.24 21.45
N LEU A 153 -3.82 3.72 20.27
CA LEU A 153 -3.44 4.39 19.04
C LEU A 153 -4.03 5.80 19.04
N PRO A 154 -3.24 6.85 18.73
CA PRO A 154 -3.75 8.20 18.67
C PRO A 154 -4.91 8.26 17.66
N ALA A 155 -5.99 8.95 18.05
CA ALA A 155 -7.07 9.19 17.11
C ALA A 155 -6.56 10.09 15.97
N PRO A 156 -6.91 9.80 14.70
CA PRO A 156 -6.63 10.74 13.64
C PRO A 156 -7.38 12.05 13.92
N PRO A 157 -6.83 13.21 13.52
CA PRO A 157 -7.55 14.47 13.60
C PRO A 157 -8.91 14.36 12.90
N ALA A 158 -9.94 15.02 13.45
CA ALA A 158 -11.34 14.86 13.01
C ALA A 158 -11.59 15.31 11.55
N ASP A 159 -10.73 16.15 11.03
CA ASP A 159 -10.79 16.73 9.69
C ASP A 159 -9.83 16.05 8.68
N THR A 160 -9.23 14.92 9.06
CA THR A 160 -8.33 14.14 8.19
C THR A 160 -8.97 12.84 7.74
N GLY A 161 -8.71 12.45 6.49
CA GLY A 161 -9.04 11.14 5.94
C GLY A 161 -7.85 10.50 5.25
N GLN A 162 -7.60 9.22 5.54
CA GLN A 162 -6.60 8.43 4.86
C GLN A 162 -7.25 7.18 4.25
N ARG A 163 -6.97 6.92 2.97
CA ARG A 163 -7.51 5.77 2.23
C ARG A 163 -6.38 5.02 1.53
N PHE A 164 -6.47 3.70 1.54
CA PHE A 164 -5.71 2.85 0.64
C PHE A 164 -6.60 2.40 -0.52
N ALA A 165 -6.05 2.38 -1.73
CA ALA A 165 -6.75 1.97 -2.94
C ALA A 165 -5.85 1.10 -3.82
N ALA A 166 -6.45 0.25 -4.64
CA ALA A 166 -5.77 -0.60 -5.60
C ALA A 166 -6.40 -0.42 -6.98
N TYR A 167 -5.55 -0.16 -7.98
CA TYR A 167 -5.96 0.09 -9.36
C TYR A 167 -5.22 -0.83 -10.33
N GLY A 168 -5.89 -1.21 -11.42
CA GLY A 168 -5.35 -2.10 -12.45
C GLY A 168 -5.06 -1.39 -13.76
N LEU A 169 -3.81 -1.47 -14.22
CA LEU A 169 -3.49 -1.29 -15.64
C LEU A 169 -3.89 -2.60 -16.33
N VAL A 170 -5.13 -2.64 -16.82
CA VAL A 170 -5.78 -3.83 -17.35
C VAL A 170 -5.60 -3.89 -18.86
N THR A 171 -5.04 -5.00 -19.34
CA THR A 171 -4.84 -5.23 -20.78
C THR A 171 -5.46 -6.54 -21.23
N ASP A 172 -5.83 -6.60 -22.52
CA ASP A 172 -6.27 -7.83 -23.18
C ASP A 172 -5.19 -8.39 -24.12
N PRO A 173 -5.36 -9.60 -24.70
CA PRO A 173 -4.37 -10.22 -25.59
C PRO A 173 -4.11 -9.43 -26.88
N THR A 174 -4.99 -8.47 -27.25
CA THR A 174 -4.81 -7.61 -28.43
C THR A 174 -4.09 -6.31 -28.10
N GLY A 175 -3.75 -6.08 -26.82
CA GLY A 175 -3.07 -4.87 -26.36
C GLY A 175 -4.00 -3.67 -26.13
N ARG A 176 -5.33 -3.89 -26.09
CA ARG A 176 -6.26 -2.84 -25.65
C ARG A 176 -6.15 -2.68 -24.14
N VAL A 177 -6.46 -1.48 -23.66
CA VAL A 177 -6.53 -1.14 -22.23
C VAL A 177 -7.99 -0.90 -21.83
N LEU A 178 -8.34 -1.38 -20.65
CA LEU A 178 -9.65 -1.13 -20.04
C LEU A 178 -9.58 0.12 -19.19
N LEU A 179 -10.54 1.03 -19.42
CA LEU A 179 -10.71 2.22 -18.59
C LEU A 179 -12.15 2.33 -18.12
N THR A 180 -12.35 3.01 -16.99
CA THR A 180 -13.64 3.33 -16.40
C THR A 180 -13.85 4.84 -16.40
N LEU A 181 -15.05 5.31 -16.74
CA LEU A 181 -15.43 6.72 -16.69
C LEU A 181 -16.01 7.05 -15.33
N ILE A 182 -15.45 8.04 -14.65
CA ILE A 182 -15.94 8.47 -13.33
C ILE A 182 -17.31 9.12 -13.49
N ALA A 183 -18.28 8.65 -12.71
CA ALA A 183 -19.66 9.11 -12.71
C ALA A 183 -19.80 10.54 -12.16
N ASP A 184 -20.89 11.22 -12.58
CA ASP A 184 -21.24 12.52 -12.04
C ASP A 184 -21.46 12.50 -10.53
N GLY A 185 -21.02 13.56 -9.86
CA GLY A 185 -21.08 13.67 -8.40
C GLY A 185 -19.86 13.11 -7.67
N TYR A 186 -18.97 12.40 -8.35
CA TYR A 186 -17.72 11.89 -7.79
C TYR A 186 -16.52 12.78 -8.15
N PRO A 187 -15.48 12.84 -7.29
CA PRO A 187 -14.26 13.58 -7.59
C PRO A 187 -13.60 13.08 -8.88
N GLY A 188 -13.40 13.98 -9.84
CA GLY A 188 -12.86 13.63 -11.15
C GLY A 188 -13.90 13.24 -12.19
N ALA A 189 -15.20 13.48 -11.95
CA ALA A 189 -16.28 13.20 -12.88
C ALA A 189 -15.96 13.59 -14.33
N GLY A 190 -16.32 12.72 -15.29
CA GLY A 190 -16.05 12.90 -16.70
C GLY A 190 -14.62 12.58 -17.15
N ARG A 191 -13.74 12.13 -16.24
CA ARG A 191 -12.41 11.62 -16.59
C ARG A 191 -12.39 10.10 -16.61
N TRP A 192 -11.54 9.58 -17.50
CA TRP A 192 -11.25 8.15 -17.55
C TRP A 192 -10.18 7.77 -16.53
N HIS A 193 -10.40 6.67 -15.88
CA HIS A 193 -9.59 6.17 -14.78
C HIS A 193 -9.19 4.70 -15.00
N LEU A 194 -8.21 4.21 -14.26
CA LEU A 194 -7.96 2.77 -14.16
C LEU A 194 -9.08 2.11 -13.38
N PRO A 195 -9.53 0.91 -13.75
CA PRO A 195 -10.43 0.12 -12.91
C PRO A 195 -9.84 -0.12 -11.53
N GLY A 196 -10.69 -0.07 -10.51
CA GLY A 196 -10.28 -0.28 -9.13
C GLY A 196 -10.77 0.80 -8.19
N GLY A 197 -10.52 0.59 -6.90
CA GLY A 197 -11.07 1.46 -5.86
C GLY A 197 -10.43 1.26 -4.51
N GLY A 198 -11.13 1.69 -3.47
CA GLY A 198 -10.71 1.50 -2.09
C GLY A 198 -10.83 0.05 -1.66
N THR A 199 -9.89 -0.37 -0.83
CA THR A 199 -9.94 -1.70 -0.23
C THR A 199 -10.76 -1.68 1.05
N ASP A 200 -11.49 -2.75 1.32
CA ASP A 200 -12.29 -2.93 2.52
C ASP A 200 -11.44 -3.28 3.74
N HIS A 201 -12.03 -3.17 4.94
CA HIS A 201 -11.35 -3.58 6.16
C HIS A 201 -11.15 -5.09 6.20
N GLY A 202 -9.90 -5.53 6.23
CA GLY A 202 -9.52 -6.95 6.19
C GLY A 202 -9.28 -7.50 4.78
N GLU A 203 -9.49 -6.69 3.76
CA GLU A 203 -9.30 -7.08 2.37
C GLU A 203 -7.83 -6.89 1.94
N GLN A 204 -7.27 -7.87 1.23
CA GLN A 204 -5.98 -7.72 0.58
C GLN A 204 -6.11 -6.79 -0.64
N PRO A 205 -5.16 -5.87 -0.88
CA PRO A 205 -5.25 -4.93 -2.01
C PRO A 205 -5.45 -5.58 -3.37
N ALA A 206 -4.78 -6.70 -3.62
CA ALA A 206 -4.96 -7.48 -4.84
C ALA A 206 -6.38 -8.05 -4.99
N ALA A 207 -6.97 -8.54 -3.90
CA ALA A 207 -8.34 -9.06 -3.91
C ALA A 207 -9.36 -7.94 -4.13
N GLY A 208 -9.17 -6.78 -3.47
CA GLY A 208 -10.00 -5.58 -3.67
C GLY A 208 -10.00 -5.13 -5.11
N LEU A 209 -8.83 -5.06 -5.75
CA LEU A 209 -8.73 -4.74 -7.16
C LEU A 209 -9.54 -5.69 -8.05
N LEU A 210 -9.42 -7.02 -7.84
CA LEU A 210 -10.13 -7.99 -8.66
C LEU A 210 -11.65 -7.94 -8.44
N ARG A 211 -12.11 -7.63 -7.23
CA ARG A 211 -13.54 -7.38 -6.94
C ARG A 211 -14.04 -6.15 -7.69
N GLU A 212 -13.34 -5.01 -7.55
CA GLU A 212 -13.68 -3.76 -8.25
C GLU A 212 -13.67 -3.93 -9.78
N LEU A 213 -12.71 -4.68 -10.33
CA LEU A 213 -12.66 -4.96 -11.77
C LEU A 213 -13.94 -5.65 -12.27
N VAL A 214 -14.47 -6.61 -11.50
CA VAL A 214 -15.74 -7.27 -11.81
C VAL A 214 -16.91 -6.28 -11.69
N GLU A 215 -16.98 -5.53 -10.60
CA GLU A 215 -18.07 -4.59 -10.32
C GLU A 215 -18.14 -3.46 -11.36
N GLU A 216 -16.99 -2.89 -11.72
CA GLU A 216 -16.88 -1.76 -12.62
C GLU A 216 -16.93 -2.13 -14.11
N SER A 217 -16.62 -3.38 -14.49
CA SER A 217 -16.47 -3.72 -15.91
C SER A 217 -16.97 -5.11 -16.32
N GLY A 218 -17.32 -5.98 -15.37
CA GLY A 218 -17.70 -7.36 -15.65
C GLY A 218 -16.53 -8.26 -16.12
N GLN A 219 -15.28 -7.80 -16.01
CA GLN A 219 -14.13 -8.56 -16.49
C GLN A 219 -13.53 -9.42 -15.39
N LEU A 220 -13.02 -10.60 -15.77
CA LEU A 220 -12.21 -11.46 -14.91
C LEU A 220 -10.74 -11.31 -15.30
N GLY A 221 -9.93 -10.77 -14.42
CA GLY A 221 -8.52 -10.52 -14.66
C GLY A 221 -7.61 -11.34 -13.73
N ARG A 222 -6.35 -11.43 -14.14
CA ARG A 222 -5.26 -12.03 -13.38
C ARG A 222 -4.17 -10.99 -13.16
N ILE A 223 -3.84 -10.71 -11.91
CA ILE A 223 -2.71 -9.83 -11.56
C ILE A 223 -1.41 -10.53 -11.93
N THR A 224 -0.56 -9.83 -12.68
CA THR A 224 0.74 -10.34 -13.12
C THR A 224 1.92 -9.62 -12.48
N ASP A 225 1.73 -8.36 -12.06
CA ASP A 225 2.80 -7.57 -11.47
C ASP A 225 2.24 -6.43 -10.60
N LEU A 226 3.08 -5.91 -9.69
CA LEU A 226 2.86 -4.67 -8.95
C LEU A 226 3.77 -3.59 -9.54
N ILE A 227 3.16 -2.62 -10.23
CA ILE A 227 3.90 -1.64 -11.05
C ILE A 227 4.47 -0.51 -10.20
N ASP A 228 3.62 0.05 -9.30
CA ASP A 228 3.98 1.25 -8.54
C ASP A 228 3.06 1.48 -7.34
N VAL A 229 3.51 2.37 -6.46
CA VAL A 229 2.67 2.98 -5.42
C VAL A 229 2.79 4.49 -5.51
N THR A 230 1.64 5.14 -5.67
CA THR A 230 1.51 6.61 -5.74
C THR A 230 0.68 7.14 -4.58
N HIS A 231 0.64 8.45 -4.43
CA HIS A 231 -0.26 9.08 -3.47
C HIS A 231 -0.93 10.34 -4.05
N LEU A 232 -2.06 10.69 -3.47
CA LEU A 232 -2.73 11.97 -3.69
C LEU A 232 -2.99 12.61 -2.35
N HIS A 233 -2.53 13.84 -2.16
CA HIS A 233 -2.83 14.64 -0.99
C HIS A 233 -3.64 15.88 -1.39
N ASN A 234 -4.87 16.00 -0.88
CA ASN A 234 -5.76 17.12 -1.13
C ASN A 234 -6.25 17.71 0.20
N ARG A 235 -5.65 18.82 0.60
CA ARG A 235 -6.01 19.53 1.85
C ARG A 235 -7.36 20.27 1.78
N ALA A 236 -7.92 20.40 0.59
CA ALA A 236 -9.18 21.09 0.34
C ALA A 236 -10.27 20.12 -0.18
N ALA A 237 -10.13 18.83 0.09
CA ALA A 237 -11.15 17.87 -0.26
C ALA A 237 -12.46 18.15 0.49
N ARG A 238 -13.56 17.67 -0.04
CA ARG A 238 -14.85 17.66 0.64
C ARG A 238 -15.17 16.25 1.08
N GLY A 239 -15.38 16.06 2.37
CA GLY A 239 -15.84 14.82 2.95
C GLY A 239 -17.30 14.52 2.60
N PRO A 240 -17.84 13.37 3.04
CA PRO A 240 -19.19 12.90 2.71
C PRO A 240 -20.31 13.89 3.01
N GLU A 241 -20.15 14.73 4.03
CA GLU A 241 -21.15 15.76 4.41
C GLU A 241 -20.83 17.15 3.84
N GLY A 242 -19.94 17.24 2.83
CA GLY A 242 -19.51 18.51 2.25
C GLY A 242 -18.56 19.33 3.12
N ARG A 243 -18.15 18.84 4.28
CA ARG A 243 -17.17 19.50 5.16
C ARG A 243 -15.78 19.46 4.56
N PRO A 244 -14.96 20.52 4.73
CA PRO A 244 -13.56 20.46 4.37
C PRO A 244 -12.86 19.29 5.07
N MET A 245 -12.01 18.58 4.32
CA MET A 245 -11.25 17.45 4.81
C MET A 245 -9.84 17.46 4.20
N ASP A 246 -8.84 17.24 5.03
CA ASP A 246 -7.50 16.92 4.56
C ASP A 246 -7.48 15.44 4.16
N TRP A 247 -7.49 15.19 2.83
CA TRP A 247 -7.63 13.85 2.27
C TRP A 247 -6.30 13.33 1.72
N HIS A 248 -5.89 12.16 2.19
CA HIS A 248 -4.71 11.48 1.72
C HIS A 248 -5.06 10.07 1.21
N SER A 249 -4.88 9.83 -0.09
CA SER A 249 -5.06 8.52 -0.71
C SER A 249 -3.71 7.95 -1.13
N VAL A 250 -3.40 6.73 -0.70
CA VAL A 250 -2.26 5.95 -1.19
C VAL A 250 -2.80 4.88 -2.13
N ARG A 251 -2.16 4.70 -3.29
CA ARG A 251 -2.69 3.93 -4.40
C ARG A 251 -1.65 2.95 -4.91
N ALA A 252 -1.95 1.65 -4.82
CA ALA A 252 -1.17 0.60 -5.49
C ALA A 252 -1.66 0.43 -6.93
N ILE A 253 -0.73 0.31 -7.88
CA ILE A 253 -1.02 0.11 -9.30
C ILE A 253 -0.49 -1.26 -9.69
N TYR A 254 -1.38 -2.13 -10.15
CA TYR A 254 -1.06 -3.48 -10.59
C TYR A 254 -1.19 -3.60 -12.10
N ARG A 255 -0.39 -4.50 -12.69
CA ARG A 255 -0.64 -5.01 -14.05
C ARG A 255 -1.64 -6.14 -13.95
N VAL A 256 -2.66 -6.06 -14.80
CA VAL A 256 -3.73 -7.08 -14.86
C VAL A 256 -3.93 -7.50 -16.31
N GLU A 257 -4.02 -8.79 -16.54
CA GLU A 257 -4.33 -9.39 -17.84
C GLU A 257 -5.71 -10.03 -17.79
N VAL A 258 -6.51 -9.77 -18.82
CA VAL A 258 -7.81 -10.39 -19.06
C VAL A 258 -7.67 -11.29 -20.26
N ASP A 259 -7.47 -12.60 -20.02
CA ASP A 259 -7.18 -13.57 -21.08
C ASP A 259 -8.36 -13.76 -22.06
N VAL A 260 -9.59 -13.61 -21.57
CA VAL A 260 -10.84 -13.75 -22.37
C VAL A 260 -11.69 -12.49 -22.17
N PRO A 261 -11.39 -11.40 -22.90
CA PRO A 261 -12.13 -10.15 -22.77
C PRO A 261 -13.57 -10.29 -23.27
N THR A 262 -14.49 -9.70 -22.54
CA THR A 262 -15.90 -9.57 -22.92
C THR A 262 -16.24 -8.11 -23.18
N GLU A 263 -17.47 -7.83 -23.65
CA GLU A 263 -17.99 -6.47 -23.67
C GLU A 263 -17.98 -5.89 -22.25
N ALA A 264 -17.33 -4.74 -22.07
CA ALA A 264 -17.24 -4.11 -20.76
C ALA A 264 -18.61 -3.59 -20.32
N ARG A 265 -19.06 -3.99 -19.15
CA ARG A 265 -20.35 -3.60 -18.57
C ARG A 265 -20.19 -3.32 -17.09
N VAL A 266 -20.65 -2.16 -16.66
CA VAL A 266 -20.73 -1.83 -15.24
C VAL A 266 -21.78 -2.69 -14.58
N THR A 267 -21.40 -3.44 -13.55
CA THR A 267 -22.29 -4.30 -12.75
C THR A 267 -22.45 -3.79 -11.32
N GLU A 268 -21.74 -2.69 -10.98
CA GLU A 268 -21.86 -1.99 -9.72
C GLU A 268 -23.33 -1.55 -9.46
N ALA A 269 -23.70 -1.50 -8.16
CA ALA A 269 -25.03 -1.06 -7.77
C ALA A 269 -25.33 0.38 -8.27
N PRO A 270 -26.59 0.70 -8.56
CA PRO A 270 -26.97 2.06 -8.98
C PRO A 270 -26.47 3.13 -8.00
N GLY A 271 -25.81 4.16 -8.53
CA GLY A 271 -25.19 5.22 -7.73
C GLY A 271 -23.73 4.98 -7.40
N GLY A 272 -23.11 3.96 -8.00
CA GLY A 272 -21.67 3.72 -7.89
C GLY A 272 -20.81 4.79 -8.56
N SER A 273 -19.51 4.67 -8.39
CA SER A 273 -18.52 5.67 -8.86
C SER A 273 -18.23 5.59 -10.36
N THR A 274 -18.61 4.50 -11.01
CA THR A 274 -18.32 4.22 -12.42
C THR A 274 -19.57 4.38 -13.30
N ALA A 275 -19.49 5.28 -14.27
CA ALA A 275 -20.57 5.50 -15.23
C ALA A 275 -20.50 4.54 -16.43
N VAL A 276 -19.30 4.30 -16.94
CA VAL A 276 -19.04 3.50 -18.16
C VAL A 276 -17.70 2.77 -18.01
N ALA A 277 -17.61 1.56 -18.53
CA ALA A 277 -16.34 0.87 -18.76
C ALA A 277 -16.17 0.60 -20.26
N ALA A 278 -14.94 0.74 -20.77
CA ALA A 278 -14.69 0.50 -22.20
C ALA A 278 -13.24 0.09 -22.46
N TRP A 279 -13.06 -0.74 -23.49
CA TRP A 279 -11.78 -1.15 -24.03
C TRP A 279 -11.31 -0.16 -25.10
N PHE A 280 -10.08 0.30 -25.02
CA PHE A 280 -9.46 1.23 -25.96
C PHE A 280 -8.14 0.70 -26.52
N PRO A 281 -7.84 0.87 -27.80
CA PRO A 281 -6.46 0.86 -28.27
C PRO A 281 -5.62 1.86 -27.44
N LEU A 282 -4.38 1.51 -27.10
CA LEU A 282 -3.54 2.34 -26.22
C LEU A 282 -3.41 3.79 -26.72
N ALA A 283 -3.26 3.98 -28.05
CA ALA A 283 -3.15 5.32 -28.64
C ALA A 283 -4.41 6.18 -28.38
N GLU A 284 -5.59 5.58 -28.51
CA GLU A 284 -6.86 6.28 -28.24
C GLU A 284 -7.06 6.54 -26.74
N ALA A 285 -6.63 5.60 -25.88
CA ALA A 285 -6.70 5.77 -24.43
C ALA A 285 -5.90 6.99 -23.96
N LEU A 286 -4.72 7.21 -24.55
CA LEU A 286 -3.84 8.36 -24.23
C LEU A 286 -4.42 9.72 -24.64
N GLU A 287 -5.39 9.75 -25.57
CA GLU A 287 -6.08 10.99 -26.01
C GLU A 287 -7.30 11.32 -25.14
N ARG A 288 -7.73 10.43 -24.26
CA ARG A 288 -8.89 10.65 -23.38
C ARG A 288 -8.58 11.64 -22.25
N PRO A 289 -9.58 12.33 -21.70
CA PRO A 289 -9.41 13.10 -20.47
C PRO A 289 -9.13 12.14 -19.30
N LEU A 290 -7.87 11.90 -19.01
CA LEU A 290 -7.41 10.94 -18.00
C LEU A 290 -7.29 11.58 -16.62
N THR A 291 -7.42 10.75 -15.58
CA THR A 291 -6.91 11.08 -14.25
C THR A 291 -5.38 10.99 -14.23
N ASP A 292 -4.74 11.62 -13.25
CA ASP A 292 -3.27 11.60 -13.06
C ASP A 292 -2.68 10.18 -13.01
N VAL A 293 -3.33 9.29 -12.26
CA VAL A 293 -2.87 7.90 -12.10
C VAL A 293 -3.05 7.08 -13.38
N ALA A 294 -4.13 7.32 -14.14
CA ALA A 294 -4.36 6.65 -15.42
C ALA A 294 -3.33 7.12 -16.46
N ALA A 295 -3.09 8.43 -16.56
CA ALA A 295 -2.09 8.98 -17.46
C ALA A 295 -0.70 8.40 -17.17
N LEU A 296 -0.26 8.41 -15.92
CA LEU A 296 1.03 7.85 -15.49
C LEU A 296 1.17 6.38 -15.89
N ALA A 297 0.15 5.56 -15.63
CA ALA A 297 0.21 4.12 -15.93
C ALA A 297 0.26 3.85 -17.45
N LEU A 298 -0.56 4.58 -18.25
CA LEU A 298 -0.59 4.42 -19.70
C LEU A 298 0.70 4.93 -20.37
N GLU A 299 1.29 6.02 -19.88
CA GLU A 299 2.58 6.52 -20.37
C GLU A 299 3.71 5.51 -20.13
N ARG A 300 3.72 4.85 -18.96
CA ARG A 300 4.65 3.75 -18.69
C ARG A 300 4.44 2.57 -19.64
N LEU A 301 3.19 2.19 -19.90
CA LEU A 301 2.87 1.12 -20.85
C LEU A 301 3.34 1.47 -22.27
N ALA A 302 3.21 2.74 -22.67
CA ALA A 302 3.68 3.24 -23.97
C ALA A 302 5.22 3.36 -24.08
N GLY A 303 6.00 3.07 -23.03
CA GLY A 303 7.44 3.28 -22.99
C GLY A 303 7.86 4.75 -22.96
N LYS A 304 6.94 5.66 -22.64
CA LYS A 304 7.17 7.11 -22.56
C LYS A 304 7.59 7.54 -21.14
N THR A 305 8.32 6.71 -20.42
CA THR A 305 8.79 7.09 -19.09
C THR A 305 9.88 8.17 -19.21
N SER A 306 9.59 9.35 -18.68
CA SER A 306 10.63 10.33 -18.39
C SER A 306 11.61 9.74 -17.37
N PRO A 307 12.93 9.90 -17.57
CA PRO A 307 13.90 9.52 -16.56
C PRO A 307 13.62 10.34 -15.28
N LYS A 308 13.72 9.68 -14.14
CA LYS A 308 13.65 10.31 -12.80
C LYS A 308 14.83 11.22 -12.57
#